data_4faae429d8433e94c746ddc17d5ab156
#
_entry.id   4faae429d8433e94c746ddc17d5ab156
#
_cell.length_a   1.000
_cell.length_b   1.000
_cell.length_c   1.000
_cell.angle_alpha   90.00
_cell.angle_beta   90.00
_cell.angle_gamma   90.00
#
_symmetry.space_group_name_H-M   'P 1'
#
loop_
_entity.id
_entity.type
_entity.pdbx_description
1 polymer ?
#
loop_
_entity_poly.entity_id
_entity_poly.type
_entity_poly.pdbx_seq_one_letter_code
_entity_poly.pdbx_strand_id
1 'polypeptide(L)'
;MKIARFSHDDAILFGIVDDTDLVVLAGDPLFAGYEPTGDRVPIADAVILAPVIPRSKIVCVGKNYHDHAAEMGGVAPEEPLLFLKPNTAVIGPGDAIVRPSISEQTEYEGELAVVIGRVAKNVKAADALDHVLGYTIANDVTARDLQRKDGQ
;
A
#
# COMPACT_ATOMS: atom_id res chain seq x y z
N MET A 1 10.91 -12.80 2.46
CA MET A 1 11.74 -11.59 2.65
C MET A 1 10.81 -10.43 2.91
N LYS A 2 11.14 -9.58 3.88
CA LYS A 2 10.41 -8.33 4.17
C LYS A 2 11.30 -7.16 3.80
N ILE A 3 10.73 -6.14 3.13
CA ILE A 3 11.44 -4.95 2.70
C ILE A 3 10.78 -3.75 3.37
N ALA A 4 11.60 -2.83 3.88
CA ALA A 4 11.16 -1.55 4.42
C ALA A 4 11.74 -0.40 3.58
N ARG A 5 10.96 0.66 3.46
CA ARG A 5 11.45 1.99 3.10
C ARG A 5 11.43 2.82 4.37
N PHE A 6 12.52 3.51 4.66
CA PHE A 6 12.70 4.20 5.94
C PHE A 6 13.56 5.45 5.80
N SER A 7 13.47 6.32 6.79
CA SER A 7 14.38 7.47 6.94
C SER A 7 15.32 7.21 8.10
N HIS A 8 16.60 7.53 7.90
CA HIS A 8 17.66 7.50 8.90
C HIS A 8 18.70 8.56 8.53
N ASP A 9 19.15 9.39 9.49
CA ASP A 9 20.13 10.47 9.30
C ASP A 9 19.81 11.35 8.08
N ASP A 10 18.57 11.82 7.96
CA ASP A 10 18.05 12.66 6.85
C ASP A 10 18.09 11.99 5.45
N ALA A 11 18.48 10.72 5.37
CA ALA A 11 18.45 9.95 4.14
C ALA A 11 17.20 9.06 4.07
N ILE A 12 16.66 8.88 2.85
CA ILE A 12 15.60 7.91 2.57
C ILE A 12 16.25 6.67 1.97
N LEU A 13 16.08 5.55 2.65
CA LEU A 13 16.75 4.29 2.35
C LEU A 13 15.71 3.17 2.15
N PHE A 14 16.18 2.08 1.54
CA PHE A 14 15.49 0.81 1.50
C PHE A 14 16.34 -0.25 2.20
N GLY A 15 15.68 -1.20 2.85
CA GLY A 15 16.39 -2.28 3.55
C GLY A 15 15.58 -3.56 3.65
N ILE A 16 16.30 -4.66 3.78
CA ILE A 16 15.71 -5.95 4.13
C ILE A 16 15.62 -6.01 5.66
N VAL A 17 14.45 -6.36 6.17
CA VAL A 17 14.24 -6.57 7.60
C VAL A 17 14.91 -7.89 8.00
N ASP A 18 15.88 -7.80 8.91
CA ASP A 18 16.65 -8.91 9.44
C ASP A 18 16.68 -8.79 10.97
N ASP A 19 15.76 -9.50 11.62
CA ASP A 19 15.49 -9.45 13.05
C ASP A 19 15.23 -8.01 13.56
N THR A 20 16.16 -7.41 14.25
CA THR A 20 16.09 -6.04 14.81
C THR A 20 16.70 -4.98 13.92
N ASP A 21 17.28 -5.36 12.79
CA ASP A 21 18.01 -4.48 11.89
C ASP A 21 17.37 -4.38 10.49
N LEU A 22 17.75 -3.33 9.80
CA LEU A 22 17.53 -3.12 8.38
C LEU A 22 18.86 -3.26 7.64
N VAL A 23 18.99 -4.27 6.82
CA VAL A 23 20.14 -4.43 5.90
C VAL A 23 19.93 -3.48 4.74
N VAL A 24 20.74 -2.42 4.65
CA VAL A 24 20.57 -1.35 3.67
C VAL A 24 20.77 -1.85 2.25
N LEU A 25 19.87 -1.49 1.34
CA LEU A 25 19.95 -1.80 -0.08
C LEU A 25 20.57 -0.63 -0.86
N ALA A 26 21.25 -0.93 -1.96
CA ALA A 26 21.87 0.05 -2.85
C ALA A 26 20.86 1.03 -3.49
N GLY A 27 19.57 0.71 -3.51
CA GLY A 27 18.52 1.57 -4.03
C GLY A 27 17.13 0.98 -3.88
N ASP A 28 16.15 1.62 -4.55
CA ASP A 28 14.77 1.15 -4.59
C ASP A 28 14.68 -0.22 -5.28
N PRO A 29 14.21 -1.27 -4.59
CA PRO A 29 14.15 -2.63 -5.15
C PRO A 29 13.25 -2.77 -6.38
N LEU A 30 12.34 -1.83 -6.62
CA LEU A 30 11.57 -1.78 -7.88
C LEU A 30 12.45 -1.55 -9.11
N PHE A 31 13.65 -0.97 -8.94
CA PHE A 31 14.53 -0.57 -10.06
C PHE A 31 15.95 -1.11 -9.93
N ALA A 32 16.48 -1.15 -8.71
CA ALA A 32 17.88 -1.51 -8.42
C ALA A 32 18.06 -2.97 -7.99
N GLY A 33 16.98 -3.72 -7.80
CA GLY A 33 17.04 -5.08 -7.25
C GLY A 33 17.37 -5.09 -5.74
N TYR A 34 17.94 -6.18 -5.26
CA TYR A 34 18.11 -6.45 -3.83
C TYR A 34 19.60 -6.54 -3.41
N GLU A 35 20.42 -5.66 -3.92
CA GLU A 35 21.86 -5.64 -3.62
C GLU A 35 22.12 -4.91 -2.30
N PRO A 36 22.67 -5.61 -1.25
CA PRO A 36 23.02 -4.97 0.00
C PRO A 36 24.26 -4.09 -0.14
N THR A 37 24.27 -2.95 0.56
CA THR A 37 25.47 -2.08 0.67
C THR A 37 26.51 -2.62 1.66
N GLY A 38 26.09 -3.46 2.59
CA GLY A 38 26.88 -3.91 3.75
C GLY A 38 26.52 -3.15 5.03
N ASP A 39 25.84 -2.02 4.93
CA ASP A 39 25.41 -1.24 6.09
C ASP A 39 24.17 -1.85 6.75
N ARG A 40 24.05 -1.63 8.06
CA ARG A 40 22.91 -2.06 8.87
C ARG A 40 22.43 -0.90 9.76
N VAL A 41 21.13 -0.73 9.84
CA VAL A 41 20.48 0.29 10.67
C VAL A 41 19.54 -0.43 11.64
N PRO A 42 19.66 -0.24 12.96
CA PRO A 42 18.66 -0.75 13.91
C PRO A 42 17.27 -0.20 13.58
N ILE A 43 16.25 -1.05 13.60
CA ILE A 43 14.86 -0.63 13.32
C ILE A 43 14.42 0.47 14.31
N ALA A 44 14.91 0.42 15.55
CA ALA A 44 14.63 1.41 16.59
C ALA A 44 15.12 2.83 16.25
N ASP A 45 16.16 2.95 15.39
CA ASP A 45 16.76 4.22 14.98
C ASP A 45 16.22 4.72 13.62
N ALA A 46 15.31 3.95 13.01
CA ALA A 46 14.71 4.25 11.72
C ALA A 46 13.26 4.73 11.84
N VAL A 47 12.87 5.67 11.00
CA VAL A 47 11.45 6.02 10.81
C VAL A 47 10.93 5.25 9.60
N ILE A 48 10.02 4.32 9.83
CA ILE A 48 9.44 3.51 8.74
C ILE A 48 8.48 4.37 7.93
N LEU A 49 8.61 4.33 6.63
CA LEU A 49 7.82 5.09 5.66
C LEU A 49 6.89 4.15 4.87
N ALA A 50 5.98 4.73 4.08
CA ALA A 50 5.21 3.95 3.11
C ALA A 50 6.18 3.10 2.24
N PRO A 51 5.96 1.78 2.12
CA PRO A 51 6.95 0.87 1.50
C PRO A 51 7.18 1.15 0.03
N VAL A 52 6.21 1.77 -0.65
CA VAL A 52 6.31 2.19 -2.05
C VAL A 52 5.72 3.58 -2.23
N ILE A 53 6.23 4.32 -3.22
CA ILE A 53 5.63 5.57 -3.68
C ILE A 53 4.99 5.30 -5.04
N PRO A 54 3.65 5.19 -5.14
CA PRO A 54 2.98 5.01 -6.41
C PRO A 54 3.26 6.20 -7.33
N ARG A 55 3.69 5.95 -8.56
CA ARG A 55 4.06 7.03 -9.50
C ARG A 55 2.85 7.70 -10.14
N SER A 56 1.69 7.08 -10.10
CA SER A 56 0.49 7.64 -10.71
C SER A 56 -0.73 7.52 -9.78
N LYS A 57 -1.33 6.36 -9.68
CA LYS A 57 -2.57 6.09 -8.95
C LYS A 57 -2.54 4.74 -8.27
N ILE A 58 -3.42 4.56 -7.28
CA ILE A 58 -3.70 3.27 -6.67
C ILE A 58 -5.02 2.78 -7.27
N VAL A 59 -5.03 1.57 -7.81
CA VAL A 59 -6.25 0.90 -8.29
C VAL A 59 -6.81 0.07 -7.15
N CYS A 60 -8.02 0.38 -6.72
CA CYS A 60 -8.70 -0.29 -5.63
C CYS A 60 -9.84 -1.16 -6.15
N VAL A 61 -10.17 -2.20 -5.40
CA VAL A 61 -11.27 -3.13 -5.71
C VAL A 61 -12.30 -3.05 -4.59
N GLY A 62 -13.42 -2.40 -4.86
CA GLY A 62 -14.51 -2.24 -3.90
C GLY A 62 -15.29 -3.53 -3.69
N LYS A 63 -15.82 -3.73 -2.47
CA LYS A 63 -16.64 -4.89 -2.06
C LYS A 63 -15.95 -6.24 -2.32
N ASN A 64 -14.63 -6.27 -2.19
CA ASN A 64 -13.80 -7.44 -2.52
C ASN A 64 -13.81 -8.52 -1.41
N TYR A 65 -14.27 -8.20 -0.20
CA TYR A 65 -14.41 -9.13 0.91
C TYR A 65 -15.89 -9.52 1.08
N HIS A 66 -16.20 -10.80 0.98
CA HIS A 66 -17.58 -11.29 1.02
C HIS A 66 -18.31 -10.89 2.29
N ASP A 67 -17.66 -10.99 3.44
CA ASP A 67 -18.24 -10.64 4.74
C ASP A 67 -18.57 -9.15 4.81
N HIS A 68 -17.65 -8.30 4.36
CA HIS A 68 -17.88 -6.85 4.29
C HIS A 68 -19.01 -6.48 3.32
N ALA A 69 -19.10 -7.14 2.17
CA ALA A 69 -20.22 -6.93 1.22
C ALA A 69 -21.57 -7.27 1.86
N ALA A 70 -21.62 -8.36 2.66
CA ALA A 70 -22.83 -8.78 3.37
C ALA A 70 -23.19 -7.79 4.51
N GLU A 71 -22.23 -7.28 5.28
CA GLU A 71 -22.44 -6.26 6.31
C GLU A 71 -23.02 -4.95 5.75
N MET A 72 -22.61 -4.59 4.53
CA MET A 72 -23.14 -3.43 3.79
C MET A 72 -24.49 -3.70 3.12
N GLY A 73 -25.10 -4.89 3.37
CA GLY A 73 -26.43 -5.25 2.82
C GLY A 73 -26.41 -5.61 1.33
N GLY A 74 -25.24 -5.95 0.78
CA GLY A 74 -25.05 -6.30 -0.62
C GLY A 74 -24.44 -7.67 -0.83
N VAL A 75 -24.22 -7.99 -2.10
CA VAL A 75 -23.51 -9.20 -2.56
C VAL A 75 -22.24 -8.75 -3.24
N ALA A 76 -21.15 -9.52 -3.10
CA ALA A 76 -19.93 -9.26 -3.85
C ALA A 76 -20.23 -9.24 -5.36
N PRO A 77 -19.77 -8.23 -6.11
CA PRO A 77 -20.01 -8.13 -7.54
C PRO A 77 -19.39 -9.32 -8.30
N GLU A 78 -20.02 -9.76 -9.39
CA GLU A 78 -19.45 -10.79 -10.28
C GLU A 78 -18.18 -10.29 -11.00
N GLU A 79 -18.12 -8.98 -11.33
CA GLU A 79 -16.95 -8.31 -11.89
C GLU A 79 -16.37 -7.33 -10.87
N PRO A 80 -15.03 -7.15 -10.85
CA PRO A 80 -14.38 -6.23 -9.91
C PRO A 80 -14.90 -4.80 -10.05
N LEU A 81 -15.41 -4.24 -8.96
CA LEU A 81 -15.73 -2.83 -8.85
C LEU A 81 -14.46 -2.03 -8.64
N LEU A 82 -13.96 -1.39 -9.69
CA LEU A 82 -12.70 -0.65 -9.65
C LEU A 82 -12.92 0.83 -9.35
N PHE A 83 -12.09 1.37 -8.46
CA PHE A 83 -11.98 2.80 -8.23
C PHE A 83 -10.51 3.22 -8.05
N LEU A 84 -10.25 4.51 -8.02
CA LEU A 84 -8.89 5.04 -8.01
C LEU A 84 -8.66 5.97 -6.82
N LYS A 85 -7.49 5.82 -6.19
CA LYS A 85 -6.96 6.85 -5.29
C LYS A 85 -5.74 7.52 -5.91
N PRO A 86 -5.58 8.85 -5.70
CA PRO A 86 -4.37 9.53 -6.14
C PRO A 86 -3.16 9.07 -5.31
N ASN A 87 -1.97 9.15 -5.88
CA ASN A 87 -0.74 8.82 -5.15
C ASN A 87 -0.49 9.73 -3.94
N THR A 88 -1.05 10.94 -3.95
CA THR A 88 -0.97 11.90 -2.84
C THR A 88 -1.79 11.47 -1.61
N ALA A 89 -2.63 10.43 -1.71
CA ALA A 89 -3.36 9.86 -0.59
C ALA A 89 -2.49 8.90 0.27
N VAL A 90 -1.28 8.54 -0.20
CA VAL A 90 -0.41 7.61 0.53
C VAL A 90 0.34 8.33 1.62
N ILE A 91 0.21 7.82 2.84
CA ILE A 91 0.99 8.18 4.02
C ILE A 91 1.68 6.94 4.59
N GLY A 92 2.66 7.12 5.45
CA GLY A 92 3.42 6.03 6.06
C GLY A 92 2.84 5.53 7.38
N PRO A 93 3.41 4.47 7.95
CA PRO A 93 3.10 4.03 9.30
C PRO A 93 3.36 5.13 10.32
N GLY A 94 2.38 5.40 11.19
CA GLY A 94 2.49 6.43 12.22
C GLY A 94 2.19 7.85 11.77
N ASP A 95 2.01 8.11 10.48
CA ASP A 95 1.59 9.41 9.98
C ASP A 95 0.14 9.73 10.41
N ALA A 96 -0.14 11.01 10.62
CA ALA A 96 -1.45 11.46 11.05
C ALA A 96 -2.49 11.35 9.93
N ILE A 97 -3.59 10.66 10.21
CA ILE A 97 -4.78 10.66 9.34
C ILE A 97 -5.58 11.93 9.65
N VAL A 98 -5.58 12.88 8.72
CA VAL A 98 -6.31 14.15 8.87
C VAL A 98 -7.74 13.96 8.39
N ARG A 99 -8.69 13.91 9.34
CA ARG A 99 -10.11 13.82 9.02
C ARG A 99 -10.60 15.13 8.39
N PRO A 100 -11.24 15.07 7.20
CA PRO A 100 -11.79 16.26 6.57
C PRO A 100 -12.98 16.80 7.37
N SER A 101 -13.09 18.13 7.51
CA SER A 101 -14.16 18.79 8.27
C SER A 101 -15.56 18.61 7.69
N ILE A 102 -15.66 18.19 6.41
CA ILE A 102 -16.91 17.93 5.70
C ILE A 102 -17.46 16.53 5.96
N SER A 103 -16.72 15.65 6.66
CA SER A 103 -17.16 14.30 7.01
C SER A 103 -17.32 14.16 8.51
N GLU A 104 -18.45 13.61 8.93
CA GLU A 104 -18.72 13.25 10.34
C GLU A 104 -18.44 11.75 10.60
N GLN A 105 -18.34 10.93 9.55
CA GLN A 105 -18.14 9.48 9.65
C GLN A 105 -16.93 9.04 8.81
N THR A 106 -15.75 9.06 9.43
CA THR A 106 -14.51 8.54 8.83
C THR A 106 -14.18 7.18 9.46
N GLU A 107 -14.00 6.16 8.63
CA GLU A 107 -13.76 4.78 9.02
C GLU A 107 -12.44 4.27 8.44
N TYR A 108 -11.84 3.28 9.11
CA TYR A 108 -10.68 2.54 8.59
C TYR A 108 -11.15 1.31 7.82
N GLU A 109 -10.38 0.91 6.81
CA GLU A 109 -10.57 -0.34 6.07
C GLU A 109 -9.21 -1.03 5.90
N GLY A 110 -9.03 -2.17 6.60
CA GLY A 110 -7.82 -2.99 6.47
C GLY A 110 -7.81 -3.76 5.16
N GLU A 111 -6.82 -3.50 4.31
CA GLU A 111 -6.75 -3.99 2.94
C GLU A 111 -5.46 -4.75 2.64
N LEU A 112 -5.55 -5.78 1.80
CA LEU A 112 -4.38 -6.38 1.16
C LEU A 112 -3.98 -5.56 -0.06
N ALA A 113 -2.80 -4.95 -0.02
CA ALA A 113 -2.25 -4.24 -1.15
C ALA A 113 -1.25 -5.12 -1.93
N VAL A 114 -1.43 -5.19 -3.24
CA VAL A 114 -0.55 -5.89 -4.18
C VAL A 114 0.34 -4.86 -4.87
N VAL A 115 1.66 -5.03 -4.73
CA VAL A 115 2.64 -4.15 -5.36
C VAL A 115 3.04 -4.73 -6.72
N ILE A 116 2.69 -4.03 -7.79
CA ILE A 116 3.08 -4.40 -9.15
C ILE A 116 4.52 -3.95 -9.41
N GLY A 117 5.41 -4.89 -9.69
CA GLY A 117 6.85 -4.67 -9.88
C GLY A 117 7.33 -4.65 -11.31
N ARG A 118 6.46 -4.98 -12.27
CA ARG A 118 6.79 -5.00 -13.70
C ARG A 118 5.68 -4.35 -14.51
N VAL A 119 6.03 -3.79 -15.67
CA VAL A 119 5.03 -3.25 -16.60
C VAL A 119 4.03 -4.35 -16.97
N ALA A 120 2.74 -4.08 -16.71
CA ALA A 120 1.64 -5.01 -16.97
C ALA A 120 0.65 -4.36 -17.95
N LYS A 121 0.53 -4.93 -19.16
CA LYS A 121 -0.44 -4.52 -20.17
C LYS A 121 -0.93 -5.74 -20.93
N ASN A 122 -2.24 -5.97 -20.94
CA ASN A 122 -2.85 -7.14 -21.59
C ASN A 122 -2.27 -8.46 -21.09
N VAL A 123 -1.96 -8.55 -19.80
CA VAL A 123 -1.41 -9.75 -19.15
C VAL A 123 -2.50 -10.80 -19.02
N LYS A 124 -2.21 -12.04 -19.37
CA LYS A 124 -3.13 -13.17 -19.14
C LYS A 124 -3.22 -13.46 -17.65
N ALA A 125 -4.37 -13.92 -17.18
CA ALA A 125 -4.58 -14.27 -15.78
C ALA A 125 -3.53 -15.27 -15.25
N ALA A 126 -3.14 -16.24 -16.06
CA ALA A 126 -2.12 -17.23 -15.70
C ALA A 126 -0.74 -16.64 -15.42
N ASP A 127 -0.43 -15.49 -16.03
CA ASP A 127 0.89 -14.82 -15.93
C ASP A 127 0.85 -13.61 -14.97
N ALA A 128 -0.31 -13.32 -14.36
CA ALA A 128 -0.51 -12.10 -13.58
C ALA A 128 0.42 -12.01 -12.36
N LEU A 129 0.65 -13.13 -11.67
CA LEU A 129 1.51 -13.18 -10.48
C LEU A 129 2.99 -12.92 -10.79
N ASP A 130 3.45 -13.12 -12.02
CA ASP A 130 4.82 -12.82 -12.45
C ASP A 130 5.12 -11.31 -12.46
N HIS A 131 4.08 -10.49 -12.42
CA HIS A 131 4.17 -9.04 -12.37
C HIS A 131 4.13 -8.48 -10.95
N VAL A 132 3.88 -9.31 -9.95
CA VAL A 132 3.82 -8.92 -8.54
C VAL A 132 5.21 -8.87 -7.93
N LEU A 133 5.58 -7.74 -7.32
CA LEU A 133 6.79 -7.59 -6.52
C LEU A 133 6.59 -8.18 -5.12
N GLY A 134 5.42 -7.93 -4.53
CA GLY A 134 5.10 -8.34 -3.18
C GLY A 134 3.76 -7.81 -2.71
N TYR A 135 3.54 -7.95 -1.42
CA TYR A 135 2.28 -7.60 -0.75
C TYR A 135 2.56 -6.73 0.46
N THR A 136 1.63 -5.86 0.78
CA THR A 136 1.65 -5.07 2.01
C THR A 136 0.24 -4.88 2.54
N ILE A 137 0.12 -4.33 3.74
CA ILE A 137 -1.16 -3.94 4.33
C ILE A 137 -1.39 -2.47 4.03
N ALA A 138 -2.59 -2.13 3.59
CA ALA A 138 -3.04 -0.75 3.45
C ALA A 138 -4.24 -0.48 4.37
N ASN A 139 -4.50 0.79 4.62
CA ASN A 139 -5.71 1.26 5.29
C ASN A 139 -6.41 2.21 4.32
N ASP A 140 -7.53 1.77 3.76
CA ASP A 140 -8.38 2.60 2.90
C ASP A 140 -9.31 3.45 3.75
N VAL A 141 -8.78 4.58 4.23
CA VAL A 141 -9.54 5.49 5.08
C VAL A 141 -10.66 6.15 4.28
N THR A 142 -11.90 5.89 4.71
CA THR A 142 -13.11 6.22 3.97
C THR A 142 -14.01 7.20 4.74
N ALA A 143 -14.40 8.32 4.10
CA ALA A 143 -15.46 9.20 4.57
C ALA A 143 -16.82 8.58 4.21
N ARG A 144 -17.35 7.73 5.08
CA ARG A 144 -18.49 6.85 4.81
C ARG A 144 -19.80 7.60 4.50
N ASP A 145 -20.01 8.71 5.13
CA ASP A 145 -21.16 9.57 4.90
C ASP A 145 -21.13 10.20 3.48
N LEU A 146 -19.96 10.62 3.03
CA LEU A 146 -19.76 11.15 1.68
C LEU A 146 -19.88 10.06 0.63
N GLN A 147 -19.27 8.90 0.88
CA GLN A 147 -19.37 7.73 -0.01
C GLN A 147 -20.85 7.36 -0.28
N ARG A 148 -21.68 7.30 0.77
CA ARG A 148 -23.13 7.00 0.61
C ARG A 148 -23.85 8.06 -0.19
N LYS A 149 -23.48 9.34 0.00
CA LYS A 149 -24.09 10.47 -0.71
C LYS A 149 -23.75 10.46 -2.21
N ASP A 150 -22.51 10.09 -2.54
CA ASP A 150 -22.00 10.08 -3.91
C ASP A 150 -22.35 8.77 -4.64
N GLY A 151 -22.84 7.77 -3.93
CA GLY A 151 -23.26 6.48 -4.50
C GLY A 151 -22.12 5.56 -4.91
N GLN A 152 -20.96 5.75 -4.36
CA GLN A 152 -19.74 5.01 -4.69
C GLN A 152 -19.37 4.00 -3.59
#